data_c829c3f0c86aff7ca34351a72de420fe
#
_entry.id   c829c3f0c86aff7ca34351a72de420fe
#
_cell.length_a   1.000
_cell.length_b   1.000
_cell.length_c   1.000
_cell.angle_alpha   90.00
_cell.angle_beta   90.00
_cell.angle_gamma   90.00
#
_symmetry.space_group_name_H-M   'P 1'
#
loop_
_entity.id
_entity.type
_entity.pdbx_description
1 polymer ?
#
loop_
_entity_poly.entity_id
_entity_poly.type
_entity_poly.pdbx_seq_one_letter_code
_entity_poly.pdbx_strand_id
1 'polypeptide(L)'
;MQQDVVANADALKSGLADSGHVEVPGIFFDFAKSDIKPESQPAIQEVVKMLQASPALKVWVVGHTDNVGTADANVALSNARAASVVKALAAAGIDARRLTAHGDGPFAPVSANTTDEGRVCNRRVELVA
;
A
#
# COMPACT_ATOMS: atom_id res chain seq x y z
N MET A 1 -19.57 4.64 14.51
CA MET A 1 -19.70 3.66 13.43
C MET A 1 -18.51 3.77 12.49
N GLN A 2 -17.87 2.67 12.25
CA GLN A 2 -16.76 2.66 11.32
C GLN A 2 -17.31 2.63 9.89
N GLN A 3 -16.84 3.52 9.07
CA GLN A 3 -17.17 3.53 7.66
C GLN A 3 -16.11 2.75 6.92
N ASP A 4 -16.53 1.80 6.08
CA ASP A 4 -15.62 1.06 5.25
C ASP A 4 -15.03 1.99 4.20
N VAL A 5 -13.71 2.09 4.20
CA VAL A 5 -13.00 2.85 3.19
C VAL A 5 -12.54 1.87 2.11
N VAL A 6 -13.01 2.09 0.89
CA VAL A 6 -12.71 1.23 -0.25
C VAL A 6 -11.82 2.01 -1.22
N ALA A 7 -10.80 1.35 -1.74
CA ALA A 7 -9.97 1.94 -2.79
C ALA A 7 -10.84 2.24 -4.02
N ASN A 8 -10.56 3.35 -4.67
CA ASN A 8 -11.28 3.80 -5.86
C ASN A 8 -10.27 4.30 -6.88
N ALA A 9 -10.35 3.80 -8.11
CA ALA A 9 -9.38 4.10 -9.16
C ALA A 9 -9.28 5.61 -9.42
N ASP A 10 -10.41 6.32 -9.45
CA ASP A 10 -10.40 7.77 -9.71
C ASP A 10 -9.76 8.54 -8.56
N ALA A 11 -10.05 8.15 -7.32
CA ALA A 11 -9.45 8.75 -6.13
C ALA A 11 -7.94 8.50 -6.07
N LEU A 12 -7.50 7.30 -6.43
CA LEU A 12 -6.06 6.97 -6.50
C LEU A 12 -5.35 7.83 -7.53
N LYS A 13 -5.94 7.99 -8.71
CA LYS A 13 -5.38 8.83 -9.77
C LYS A 13 -5.29 10.28 -9.34
N SER A 14 -6.34 10.82 -8.73
CA SER A 14 -6.38 12.20 -8.25
C SER A 14 -5.33 12.44 -7.16
N GLY A 15 -5.20 11.51 -6.21
CA GLY A 15 -4.19 11.63 -5.14
C GLY A 15 -2.78 11.67 -5.69
N LEU A 16 -2.47 10.80 -6.65
CA LEU A 16 -1.15 10.81 -7.30
C LEU A 16 -0.90 12.10 -8.06
N ALA A 17 -1.89 12.62 -8.77
CA ALA A 17 -1.76 13.87 -9.53
C ALA A 17 -1.59 15.07 -8.61
N ASP A 18 -2.32 15.12 -7.49
CA ASP A 18 -2.34 16.27 -6.60
C ASP A 18 -1.14 16.33 -5.66
N SER A 19 -0.73 15.18 -5.13
CA SER A 19 0.26 15.11 -4.04
C SER A 19 1.49 14.27 -4.37
N GLY A 20 1.48 13.52 -5.46
CA GLY A 20 2.56 12.60 -5.81
C GLY A 20 2.52 11.29 -5.05
N HIS A 21 1.62 11.13 -4.10
CA HIS A 21 1.42 9.89 -3.35
C HIS A 21 -0.03 9.75 -2.91
N VAL A 22 -0.44 8.49 -2.69
CA VAL A 22 -1.80 8.21 -2.22
C VAL A 22 -1.80 6.89 -1.45
N GLU A 23 -2.55 6.85 -0.35
CA GLU A 23 -2.79 5.60 0.38
C GLU A 23 -3.76 4.73 -0.41
N VAL A 24 -3.53 3.40 -0.37
CA VAL A 24 -4.47 2.42 -0.92
C VAL A 24 -5.18 1.73 0.24
N PRO A 25 -6.41 2.17 0.57
CA PRO A 25 -7.16 1.51 1.62
C PRO A 25 -7.63 0.12 1.17
N GLY A 26 -7.82 -0.79 2.13
CA GLY A 26 -8.39 -2.10 1.82
C GLY A 26 -7.37 -3.17 1.44
N ILE A 27 -6.09 -2.94 1.66
CA ILE A 27 -5.06 -3.98 1.54
C ILE A 27 -4.75 -4.50 2.95
N PHE A 28 -4.96 -5.79 3.15
CA PHE A 28 -4.89 -6.41 4.47
C PHE A 28 -3.84 -7.51 4.51
N PHE A 29 -3.18 -7.63 5.66
CA PHE A 29 -2.22 -8.68 5.98
C PHE A 29 -2.52 -9.20 7.38
N ASP A 30 -2.21 -10.47 7.64
CA ASP A 30 -2.23 -10.98 9.02
C ASP A 30 -1.04 -10.43 9.79
N PHE A 31 -1.13 -10.46 11.10
CA PHE A 31 -0.08 -9.95 11.98
C PHE A 31 1.28 -10.59 11.63
N ALA A 32 2.27 -9.75 11.43
CA ALA A 32 3.65 -10.12 11.09
C ALA A 32 3.79 -10.94 9.80
N LYS A 33 2.76 -10.96 8.94
CA LYS A 33 2.77 -11.69 7.68
C LYS A 33 2.83 -10.73 6.50
N SER A 34 3.37 -11.22 5.38
CA SER A 34 3.45 -10.45 4.14
C SER A 34 2.54 -10.97 3.04
N ASP A 35 1.84 -12.07 3.26
CA ASP A 35 0.87 -12.58 2.29
C ASP A 35 -0.38 -11.71 2.32
N ILE A 36 -0.83 -11.29 1.13
CA ILE A 36 -2.03 -10.47 0.99
C ILE A 36 -3.25 -11.35 1.30
N LYS A 37 -4.13 -10.85 2.17
CA LYS A 37 -5.38 -11.54 2.49
C LYS A 37 -6.35 -11.42 1.31
N PRO A 38 -7.22 -12.45 1.10
CA PRO A 38 -8.21 -12.41 0.00
C PRO A 38 -9.12 -11.18 0.01
N GLU A 39 -9.40 -10.63 1.19
CA GLU A 39 -10.23 -9.42 1.35
C GLU A 39 -9.62 -8.19 0.68
N SER A 40 -8.34 -8.26 0.30
CA SER A 40 -7.63 -7.18 -0.39
C SER A 40 -7.95 -7.10 -1.88
N GLN A 41 -8.59 -8.13 -2.46
CA GLN A 41 -8.80 -8.18 -3.91
C GLN A 41 -9.55 -6.97 -4.48
N PRO A 42 -10.62 -6.46 -3.85
CA PRO A 42 -11.26 -5.26 -4.39
C PRO A 42 -10.30 -4.07 -4.51
N ALA A 43 -9.43 -3.86 -3.52
CA ALA A 43 -8.43 -2.78 -3.57
C ALA A 43 -7.40 -3.02 -4.67
N ILE A 44 -6.90 -4.24 -4.80
CA ILE A 44 -5.96 -4.60 -5.86
C ILE A 44 -6.58 -4.33 -7.24
N GLN A 45 -7.85 -4.69 -7.44
CA GLN A 45 -8.54 -4.47 -8.71
C GLN A 45 -8.68 -2.98 -9.04
N GLU A 46 -8.89 -2.13 -8.04
CA GLU A 46 -8.96 -0.67 -8.28
C GLU A 46 -7.60 -0.10 -8.68
N VAL A 47 -6.51 -0.58 -8.08
CA VAL A 47 -5.15 -0.18 -8.50
C VAL A 47 -4.90 -0.64 -9.95
N VAL A 48 -5.26 -1.86 -10.29
CA VAL A 48 -5.13 -2.40 -11.66
C VAL A 48 -5.89 -1.51 -12.64
N LYS A 49 -7.12 -1.17 -12.31
CA LYS A 49 -7.98 -0.33 -13.15
C LYS A 49 -7.34 1.04 -13.40
N MET A 50 -6.81 1.67 -12.35
CA MET A 50 -6.12 2.95 -12.46
C MET A 50 -4.88 2.86 -13.35
N LEU A 51 -4.07 1.82 -13.17
CA LEU A 51 -2.84 1.63 -13.96
C LEU A 51 -3.13 1.28 -15.41
N GLN A 52 -4.22 0.54 -15.68
CA GLN A 52 -4.65 0.26 -17.05
C GLN A 52 -5.14 1.53 -17.76
N ALA A 53 -5.80 2.42 -17.04
CA ALA A 53 -6.29 3.68 -17.58
C ALA A 53 -5.16 4.70 -17.83
N SER A 54 -4.00 4.51 -17.20
CA SER A 54 -2.85 5.40 -17.32
C SER A 54 -1.60 4.59 -17.71
N PRO A 55 -1.51 4.08 -18.95
CA PRO A 55 -0.51 3.08 -19.32
C PRO A 55 0.94 3.56 -19.25
N ALA A 56 1.19 4.87 -19.27
CA ALA A 56 2.55 5.42 -19.14
C ALA A 56 2.99 5.62 -17.69
N LEU A 57 2.07 5.47 -16.73
CA LEU A 57 2.36 5.74 -15.32
C LEU A 57 3.20 4.61 -14.72
N LYS A 58 4.28 5.00 -14.05
CA LYS A 58 5.11 4.10 -13.23
C LYS A 58 4.94 4.50 -11.78
N VAL A 59 4.83 3.51 -10.89
CA VAL A 59 4.62 3.77 -9.47
C VAL A 59 5.56 2.96 -8.61
N TRP A 60 5.90 3.54 -7.46
CA TRP A 60 6.47 2.83 -6.33
C TRP A 60 5.31 2.35 -5.47
N VAL A 61 5.39 1.12 -5.01
CA VAL A 61 4.49 0.57 -3.99
C VAL A 61 5.25 0.60 -2.68
N VAL A 62 4.79 1.42 -1.75
CA VAL A 62 5.53 1.68 -0.52
C VAL A 62 4.77 1.14 0.68
N GLY A 63 5.41 0.22 1.41
CA GLY A 63 4.86 -0.34 2.64
C GLY A 63 5.28 0.46 3.85
N HIS A 64 4.37 0.61 4.81
CA HIS A 64 4.62 1.30 6.07
C HIS A 64 4.15 0.45 7.24
N THR A 65 4.82 0.59 8.38
CA THR A 65 4.45 -0.10 9.62
C THR A 65 4.24 0.91 10.75
N ASP A 66 3.74 0.42 11.88
CA ASP A 66 3.84 1.14 13.14
C ASP A 66 5.24 0.96 13.74
N ASN A 67 5.44 1.37 14.98
CA ASN A 67 6.74 1.29 15.65
C ASN A 67 6.86 0.13 16.66
N VAL A 68 5.95 -0.83 16.61
CA VAL A 68 6.01 -2.01 17.49
C VAL A 68 7.08 -2.97 16.97
N GLY A 69 7.98 -3.39 17.84
CA GLY A 69 9.12 -4.24 17.47
C GLY A 69 10.32 -3.40 17.03
N THR A 70 11.29 -4.06 16.38
CA THR A 70 12.50 -3.37 15.93
C THR A 70 12.29 -2.65 14.61
N ALA A 71 13.03 -1.59 14.40
CA ALA A 71 12.99 -0.85 13.13
C ALA A 71 13.41 -1.75 11.97
N ASP A 72 14.47 -2.54 12.14
CA ASP A 72 14.96 -3.43 11.08
C ASP A 72 13.92 -4.47 10.68
N ALA A 73 13.26 -5.09 11.65
CA ALA A 73 12.20 -6.07 11.37
C ALA A 73 11.02 -5.42 10.64
N ASN A 74 10.66 -4.20 11.02
CA ASN A 74 9.57 -3.47 10.39
C ASN A 74 9.91 -3.02 8.96
N VAL A 75 11.14 -2.60 8.72
CA VAL A 75 11.60 -2.30 7.35
C VAL A 75 11.51 -3.55 6.48
N ALA A 76 12.03 -4.69 6.97
CA ALA A 76 11.98 -5.95 6.22
C ALA A 76 10.53 -6.38 5.95
N LEU A 77 9.64 -6.27 6.93
CA LEU A 77 8.23 -6.62 6.76
C LEU A 77 7.55 -5.72 5.74
N SER A 78 7.79 -4.42 5.81
CA SER A 78 7.20 -3.46 4.87
C SER A 78 7.68 -3.67 3.44
N ASN A 79 8.96 -4.02 3.26
CA ASN A 79 9.50 -4.42 1.96
C ASN A 79 8.80 -5.67 1.42
N ALA A 80 8.63 -6.69 2.24
CA ALA A 80 7.98 -7.95 1.86
C ALA A 80 6.50 -7.71 1.49
N ARG A 81 5.80 -6.87 2.24
CA ARG A 81 4.41 -6.51 1.96
C ARG A 81 4.27 -5.74 0.65
N ALA A 82 5.13 -4.77 0.42
CA ALA A 82 5.16 -4.02 -0.84
C ALA A 82 5.44 -4.96 -2.02
N ALA A 83 6.39 -5.87 -1.88
CA ALA A 83 6.70 -6.86 -2.91
C ALA A 83 5.50 -7.79 -3.20
N SER A 84 4.74 -8.17 -2.19
CA SER A 84 3.53 -8.97 -2.38
C SER A 84 2.46 -8.21 -3.18
N VAL A 85 2.31 -6.92 -2.94
CA VAL A 85 1.39 -6.07 -3.71
C VAL A 85 1.84 -5.97 -5.16
N VAL A 86 3.13 -5.72 -5.41
CA VAL A 86 3.69 -5.68 -6.77
C VAL A 86 3.44 -7.02 -7.49
N LYS A 87 3.65 -8.13 -6.81
CA LYS A 87 3.43 -9.46 -7.37
C LYS A 87 1.96 -9.66 -7.75
N ALA A 88 1.03 -9.22 -6.90
CA ALA A 88 -0.40 -9.32 -7.17
C ALA A 88 -0.80 -8.47 -8.38
N LEU A 89 -0.26 -7.26 -8.50
CA LEU A 89 -0.53 -6.38 -9.64
C LEU A 89 0.03 -6.97 -10.94
N ALA A 90 1.24 -7.51 -10.89
CA ALA A 90 1.86 -8.16 -12.06
C ALA A 90 1.05 -9.40 -12.49
N ALA A 91 0.58 -10.19 -11.53
CA ALA A 91 -0.27 -11.36 -11.83
C ALA A 91 -1.60 -10.95 -12.48
N ALA A 92 -2.08 -9.75 -12.21
CA ALA A 92 -3.30 -9.19 -12.81
C ALA A 92 -3.05 -8.54 -14.19
N GLY A 93 -1.82 -8.58 -14.69
CA GLY A 93 -1.50 -8.14 -16.04
C GLY A 93 -0.78 -6.79 -16.13
N ILE A 94 -0.40 -6.18 -15.02
CA ILE A 94 0.39 -4.94 -15.05
C ILE A 94 1.86 -5.30 -15.28
N ASP A 95 2.49 -4.63 -16.26
CA ASP A 95 3.90 -4.85 -16.56
C ASP A 95 4.77 -4.54 -15.33
N ALA A 96 5.57 -5.51 -14.91
CA ALA A 96 6.40 -5.38 -13.71
C ALA A 96 7.40 -4.22 -13.80
N ARG A 97 7.76 -3.79 -15.01
CA ARG A 97 8.66 -2.64 -15.21
C ARG A 97 8.05 -1.30 -14.78
N ARG A 98 6.75 -1.28 -14.59
CA ARG A 98 6.01 -0.09 -14.12
C ARG A 98 5.91 -0.01 -12.61
N LEU A 99 6.37 -1.05 -11.90
CA LEU A 99 6.13 -1.25 -10.47
C LEU A 99 7.47 -1.45 -9.76
N THR A 100 7.67 -0.74 -8.66
CA THR A 100 8.84 -0.95 -7.80
C THR A 100 8.37 -1.01 -6.34
N ALA A 101 8.77 -2.05 -5.63
CA ALA A 101 8.44 -2.23 -4.22
C ALA A 101 9.48 -1.53 -3.33
N HIS A 102 9.01 -0.86 -2.28
CA HIS A 102 9.87 -0.25 -1.30
C HIS A 102 9.21 -0.29 0.07
N GLY A 103 9.98 -0.54 1.13
CA GLY A 103 9.49 -0.53 2.49
C GLY A 103 10.11 0.58 3.31
N ASP A 104 9.28 1.47 3.85
CA ASP A 104 9.71 2.55 4.72
C ASP A 104 9.70 2.16 6.20
N GLY A 105 9.19 0.98 6.55
CA GLY A 105 9.09 0.59 7.95
C GLY A 105 8.31 1.61 8.77
N PRO A 106 8.80 1.96 9.97
CA PRO A 106 8.10 2.90 10.85
C PRO A 106 8.49 4.37 10.64
N PHE A 107 9.26 4.68 9.59
CA PHE A 107 9.93 5.98 9.48
C PHE A 107 9.10 7.09 8.85
N ALA A 108 7.90 6.79 8.36
CA ALA A 108 7.04 7.79 7.74
C ALA A 108 5.62 7.71 8.31
N PRO A 109 5.43 7.97 9.61
CA PRO A 109 4.10 7.88 10.22
C PRO A 109 3.19 9.01 9.75
N VAL A 110 1.91 8.68 9.59
CA VAL A 110 0.85 9.65 9.31
C VAL A 110 0.05 9.98 10.57
N SER A 111 0.27 9.23 11.63
CA SER A 111 -0.40 9.42 12.92
C SER A 111 0.55 9.02 14.05
N ALA A 112 0.22 9.38 15.26
CA ALA A 112 1.06 9.05 16.43
C ALA A 112 0.98 7.56 16.73
N ASN A 113 2.13 6.92 17.02
CA ASN A 113 2.20 5.53 17.43
C ASN A 113 1.88 5.30 18.92
N THR A 114 1.40 6.33 19.59
CA THR A 114 1.08 6.30 21.03
C THR A 114 -0.31 5.75 21.32
N THR A 115 -1.13 5.59 20.30
CA THR A 115 -2.48 5.02 20.41
C THR A 115 -2.66 3.88 19.43
N ASP A 116 -3.62 2.99 19.70
CA ASP A 116 -3.95 1.89 18.78
C ASP A 116 -4.46 2.43 17.45
N GLU A 117 -5.29 3.46 17.48
CA GLU A 117 -5.85 4.11 16.29
C GLU A 117 -4.74 4.69 15.41
N GLY A 118 -3.76 5.35 16.02
CA GLY A 118 -2.61 5.92 15.31
C GLY A 118 -1.76 4.83 14.67
N ARG A 119 -1.50 3.74 15.39
CA ARG A 119 -0.73 2.61 14.85
C ARG A 119 -1.45 1.96 13.68
N VAL A 120 -2.77 1.81 13.74
CA VAL A 120 -3.55 1.28 12.61
C VAL A 120 -3.37 2.14 11.37
N CYS A 121 -3.43 3.47 11.51
CA CYS A 121 -3.22 4.39 10.39
C CYS A 121 -1.83 4.26 9.79
N ASN A 122 -0.82 3.93 10.59
CA ASN A 122 0.56 3.81 10.12
C ASN A 122 0.81 2.49 9.38
N ARG A 123 0.04 1.45 9.64
CA ARG A 123 0.15 0.17 8.92
C ARG A 123 -0.62 0.27 7.62
N ARG A 124 0.05 0.76 6.58
CA ARG A 124 -0.59 1.05 5.30
C ARG A 124 0.31 0.78 4.11
N VAL A 125 -0.29 0.75 2.92
CA VAL A 125 0.40 0.73 1.64
C VAL A 125 0.06 2.02 0.91
N GLU A 126 1.07 2.66 0.33
CA GLU A 126 0.91 3.85 -0.50
C GLU A 126 1.46 3.61 -1.89
N LEU A 127 0.93 4.35 -2.85
CA LEU A 127 1.52 4.48 -4.18
C LEU A 127 2.21 5.83 -4.26
N VAL A 128 3.37 5.85 -4.91
CA VAL A 128 4.15 7.08 -5.15
C VAL A 128 4.48 7.15 -6.63
N ALA A 129 4.26 8.28 -7.20
CA ALA A 129 4.57 8.50 -8.61
C ALA A 129 5.73 9.48 -8.79
#